data_aeea02e9ca765d1fba30e1c5c483754c
#
_entry.id   aeea02e9ca765d1fba30e1c5c483754c
#
_cell.length_a   1.000
_cell.length_b   1.000
_cell.length_c   1.000
_cell.angle_alpha   90.00
_cell.angle_beta   90.00
_cell.angle_gamma   90.00
#
_symmetry.space_group_name_H-M   'P 1'
#
loop_
_entity.id
_entity.type
_entity.pdbx_description
1 polymer ?
#
loop_
_entity_poly.entity_id
_entity_poly.type
_entity_poly.pdbx_seq_one_letter_code
_entity_poly.pdbx_strand_id
1 'polypeptide(L)'
;MQNEFFEWDNDKAIANLNKHGVSFDEARTVFDDAFAVTREDKREDYGENRYFTVGTTKRGRVLAVIWTPRNNRYRLISAFKPDKPQRKDYGKQRH
;
A
#
# COMPACT_ATOMS: atom_id res chain seq x y z
N MET A 1 -15.18 3.18 -2.07
CA MET A 1 -15.18 1.79 -2.57
C MET A 1 -14.97 0.82 -1.41
N GLN A 2 -15.64 -0.29 -1.46
CA GLN A 2 -15.55 -1.32 -0.43
C GLN A 2 -15.86 -2.68 -1.05
N ASN A 3 -15.02 -3.68 -0.74
CA ASN A 3 -15.30 -5.08 -1.06
C ASN A 3 -15.00 -5.95 0.17
N GLU A 4 -14.90 -7.27 -0.01
CA GLU A 4 -14.68 -8.19 1.10
C GLU A 4 -13.36 -7.94 1.84
N PHE A 5 -12.29 -7.55 1.15
CA PHE A 5 -10.95 -7.43 1.73
C PHE A 5 -10.43 -6.00 1.81
N PHE A 6 -10.95 -5.10 0.98
CA PHE A 6 -10.42 -3.74 0.84
C PHE A 6 -11.50 -2.70 0.95
N GLU A 7 -11.11 -1.53 1.44
CA GLU A 7 -11.95 -0.34 1.41
C GLU A 7 -11.07 0.89 1.23
N TRP A 8 -11.64 1.97 0.68
CA TRP A 8 -10.99 3.26 0.60
C TRP A 8 -11.97 4.36 0.30
N ASP A 9 -11.54 5.58 0.60
CA ASP A 9 -12.27 6.80 0.28
C ASP A 9 -12.04 7.13 -1.20
N ASN A 10 -13.10 7.35 -1.97
CA ASN A 10 -13.00 7.64 -3.39
C ASN A 10 -12.27 8.94 -3.68
N ASP A 11 -12.43 9.97 -2.84
CA ASP A 11 -11.72 11.24 -3.03
C ASP A 11 -10.22 11.06 -2.84
N LYS A 12 -9.82 10.25 -1.86
CA LYS A 12 -8.40 9.91 -1.66
C LYS A 12 -7.84 9.10 -2.83
N ALA A 13 -8.64 8.21 -3.39
CA ALA A 13 -8.21 7.42 -4.56
C ALA A 13 -7.94 8.33 -5.75
N ILE A 14 -8.82 9.30 -6.01
CA ILE A 14 -8.66 10.27 -7.08
C ILE A 14 -7.40 11.12 -6.85
N ALA A 15 -7.24 11.65 -5.64
CA ALA A 15 -6.08 12.47 -5.28
C ALA A 15 -4.78 11.68 -5.43
N ASN A 16 -4.78 10.41 -5.03
CA ASN A 16 -3.60 9.56 -5.15
C ASN A 16 -3.22 9.32 -6.61
N LEU A 17 -4.20 9.06 -7.45
CA LEU A 17 -3.96 8.87 -8.89
C LEU A 17 -3.38 10.15 -9.50
N ASN A 18 -3.91 11.31 -9.15
CA ASN A 18 -3.41 12.59 -9.66
C ASN A 18 -1.99 12.90 -9.17
N LYS A 19 -1.71 12.62 -7.91
CA LYS A 19 -0.42 12.97 -7.28
C LYS A 19 0.69 11.97 -7.64
N HIS A 20 0.38 10.68 -7.63
CA HIS A 20 1.39 9.62 -7.75
C HIS A 20 1.27 8.79 -9.01
N GLY A 21 0.21 8.95 -9.80
CA GLY A 21 -0.03 8.12 -10.98
C GLY A 21 -0.35 6.67 -10.64
N VAL A 22 -0.85 6.41 -9.43
CA VAL A 22 -1.14 5.06 -8.94
C VAL A 22 -2.60 4.98 -8.53
N SER A 23 -3.34 4.03 -9.12
CA SER A 23 -4.70 3.75 -8.69
C SER A 23 -4.68 2.82 -7.48
N PHE A 24 -5.68 2.95 -6.61
CA PHE A 24 -5.83 2.02 -5.50
C PHE A 24 -6.22 0.62 -5.99
N ASP A 25 -6.86 0.53 -7.13
CA ASP A 25 -7.22 -0.74 -7.74
C ASP A 25 -5.97 -1.55 -8.14
N GLU A 26 -4.95 -0.88 -8.66
CA GLU A 26 -3.66 -1.53 -8.89
C GLU A 26 -2.92 -1.77 -7.58
N ALA A 27 -2.90 -0.77 -6.69
CA ALA A 27 -2.14 -0.83 -5.44
C ALA A 27 -2.54 -2.03 -4.58
N ARG A 28 -3.83 -2.37 -4.50
CA ARG A 28 -4.30 -3.51 -3.70
C ARG A 28 -3.67 -4.84 -4.14
N THR A 29 -3.19 -4.93 -5.37
CA THR A 29 -2.61 -6.18 -5.87
C THR A 29 -1.23 -6.48 -5.29
N VAL A 30 -0.58 -5.52 -4.59
CA VAL A 30 0.67 -5.83 -3.88
C VAL A 30 0.46 -6.90 -2.79
N PHE A 31 -0.77 -7.01 -2.26
CA PHE A 31 -1.08 -8.00 -1.23
C PHE A 31 -1.14 -9.42 -1.77
N ASP A 32 -1.15 -9.59 -3.09
CA ASP A 32 -1.06 -10.91 -3.73
C ASP A 32 0.39 -11.34 -3.97
N ASP A 33 1.35 -10.46 -3.77
CA ASP A 33 2.78 -10.77 -3.92
C ASP A 33 3.25 -11.56 -2.68
N ALA A 34 3.64 -12.82 -2.89
CA ALA A 34 4.11 -13.68 -1.81
C ALA A 34 5.37 -13.15 -1.10
N PHE A 35 6.10 -12.24 -1.75
CA PHE A 35 7.33 -11.64 -1.20
C PHE A 35 7.10 -10.24 -0.64
N ALA A 36 5.86 -9.76 -0.60
CA ALA A 36 5.56 -8.43 -0.07
C ALA A 36 6.05 -8.31 1.38
N VAL A 37 6.57 -7.14 1.71
CA VAL A 37 7.11 -6.84 3.04
C VAL A 37 6.23 -5.78 3.68
N THR A 38 5.73 -6.08 4.88
CA THR A 38 4.91 -5.13 5.66
C THR A 38 5.68 -4.68 6.89
N ARG A 39 5.68 -3.36 7.13
CA ARG A 39 6.26 -2.74 8.31
C ARG A 39 5.25 -1.77 8.91
N GLU A 40 5.36 -1.54 10.20
CA GLU A 40 4.55 -0.52 10.85
C GLU A 40 5.03 0.87 10.45
N ASP A 41 4.10 1.77 10.15
CA ASP A 41 4.39 3.16 9.84
C ASP A 41 4.36 3.97 11.15
N LYS A 42 5.53 4.29 11.67
CA LYS A 42 5.70 5.02 12.93
C LYS A 42 6.16 6.46 12.73
N ARG A 43 6.04 6.99 11.51
CA ARG A 43 6.55 8.34 11.21
C ARG A 43 5.87 9.43 12.04
N GLU A 44 4.62 9.22 12.43
CA GLU A 44 3.90 10.13 13.32
C GLU A 44 2.79 9.39 14.06
N ASP A 45 2.18 10.06 15.04
CA ASP A 45 1.04 9.51 15.77
C ASP A 45 -0.24 9.83 15.00
N TYR A 46 -0.82 8.84 14.36
CA TYR A 46 -2.03 8.98 13.57
C TYR A 46 -3.32 8.74 14.37
N GLY A 47 -3.21 8.38 15.64
CA GLY A 47 -4.35 7.94 16.41
C GLY A 47 -4.88 6.56 16.00
N GLU A 48 -4.19 5.88 15.11
CA GLU A 48 -4.51 4.54 14.62
C GLU A 48 -3.22 3.86 14.17
N ASN A 49 -3.23 2.52 14.13
CA ASN A 49 -2.08 1.78 13.64
C ASN A 49 -2.06 1.82 12.11
N ARG A 50 -1.00 2.36 11.54
CA ARG A 50 -0.78 2.38 10.09
C ARG A 50 0.40 1.51 9.73
N TYR A 51 0.31 0.92 8.57
CA TYR A 51 1.33 0.03 8.02
C TYR A 51 1.65 0.46 6.61
N PHE A 52 2.83 0.08 6.13
CA PHE A 52 3.11 0.14 4.71
C PHE A 52 3.52 -1.26 4.24
N THR A 53 3.05 -1.62 3.06
CA THR A 53 3.38 -2.88 2.41
C THR A 53 4.03 -2.56 1.08
N VAL A 54 5.23 -3.10 0.86
CA VAL A 54 5.95 -2.95 -0.41
C VAL A 54 5.88 -4.27 -1.15
N GLY A 55 5.44 -4.21 -2.39
CA GLY A 55 5.31 -5.41 -3.21
C GLY A 55 5.20 -5.06 -4.68
N THR A 56 5.20 -6.09 -5.52
CA THR A 56 5.03 -5.97 -6.95
C THR A 56 3.55 -6.08 -7.28
N THR A 57 3.03 -5.13 -8.05
CA THR A 57 1.64 -5.13 -8.46
C THR A 57 1.40 -6.13 -9.59
N LYS A 58 0.14 -6.39 -9.87
CA LYS A 58 -0.31 -7.19 -11.00
C LYS A 58 0.26 -6.68 -12.34
N ARG A 59 0.55 -5.36 -12.42
CA ARG A 59 1.12 -4.74 -13.62
C ARG A 59 2.66 -4.75 -13.63
N GLY A 60 3.28 -5.35 -12.63
CA GLY A 60 4.74 -5.50 -12.58
C GLY A 60 5.47 -4.31 -11.97
N ARG A 61 4.76 -3.36 -11.35
CA ARG A 61 5.39 -2.21 -10.68
C ARG A 61 5.60 -2.51 -9.20
N VAL A 62 6.74 -2.08 -8.66
CA VAL A 62 6.96 -2.14 -7.22
C VAL A 62 6.36 -0.88 -6.60
N LEU A 63 5.45 -1.04 -5.67
CA LEU A 63 4.76 0.06 -4.99
C LEU A 63 4.80 -0.11 -3.48
N ALA A 64 4.73 1.01 -2.77
CA ALA A 64 4.47 1.05 -1.33
C ALA A 64 3.02 1.48 -1.12
N VAL A 65 2.31 0.76 -0.27
CA VAL A 65 0.91 1.02 0.03
C VAL A 65 0.77 1.29 1.51
N ILE A 66 0.25 2.46 1.87
CA ILE A 66 -0.06 2.83 3.26
C ILE A 66 -1.49 2.42 3.53
N TRP A 67 -1.69 1.69 4.62
CA TRP A 67 -3.01 1.18 4.97
C TRP A 67 -3.18 1.06 6.48
N THR A 68 -4.43 0.92 6.90
CA THR A 68 -4.78 0.63 8.28
C THR A 68 -5.84 -0.47 8.31
N PRO A 69 -5.80 -1.40 9.28
CA PRO A 69 -6.87 -2.38 9.41
C PRO A 69 -8.14 -1.68 9.91
N ARG A 70 -9.27 -1.92 9.24
CA ARG A 70 -10.55 -1.33 9.60
C ARG A 70 -11.66 -2.22 9.09
N ASN A 71 -12.63 -2.55 9.95
CA ASN A 71 -13.76 -3.39 9.58
C ASN A 71 -13.36 -4.74 9.00
N ASN A 72 -12.25 -5.32 9.50
CA ASN A 72 -11.66 -6.56 8.99
C ASN A 72 -11.21 -6.45 7.53
N ARG A 73 -10.88 -5.24 7.08
CA ARG A 73 -10.38 -4.96 5.72
C ARG A 73 -9.09 -4.18 5.78
N TYR A 74 -8.38 -4.20 4.65
CA TYR A 74 -7.26 -3.29 4.41
C TYR A 74 -7.86 -1.96 3.93
N ARG A 75 -7.82 -0.94 4.78
CA ARG A 75 -8.25 0.39 4.36
C ARG A 75 -7.05 1.11 3.75
N LEU A 76 -7.07 1.29 2.43
CA LEU A 76 -5.97 1.96 1.72
C LEU A 76 -6.03 3.46 1.94
N ILE A 77 -4.87 4.05 2.21
CA ILE A 77 -4.74 5.47 2.52
C ILE A 77 -3.93 6.18 1.44
N SER A 78 -2.84 5.56 0.98
CA SER A 78 -1.96 6.12 -0.04
C SER A 78 -1.17 5.02 -0.72
N ALA A 79 -0.73 5.26 -1.95
CA ALA A 79 0.10 4.32 -2.68
C ALA A 79 1.03 5.10 -3.61
N PHE A 80 2.31 4.72 -3.62
CA PHE A 80 3.34 5.46 -4.35
C PHE A 80 4.56 4.59 -4.60
N LYS A 81 5.50 5.08 -5.39
CA LYS A 81 6.77 4.39 -5.59
C LYS A 81 7.55 4.39 -4.28
N PRO A 82 8.08 3.24 -3.84
CA PRO A 82 8.82 3.18 -2.59
C PRO A 82 10.13 3.97 -2.68
N ASP A 83 10.58 4.48 -1.53
CA ASP A 83 11.91 5.08 -1.43
C ASP A 83 13.00 3.99 -1.47
N LYS A 84 14.27 4.41 -1.50
CA LYS A 84 15.39 3.46 -1.58
C LYS A 84 15.44 2.47 -0.42
N PRO A 85 15.30 2.89 0.84
CA PRO A 85 15.30 1.94 1.96
C PRO A 85 14.17 0.92 1.89
N GLN A 86 12.96 1.36 1.55
CA GLN A 86 11.80 0.48 1.41
C GLN A 86 12.00 -0.52 0.28
N ARG A 87 12.51 -0.06 -0.86
CA ARG A 87 12.77 -0.92 -2.01
C ARG A 87 13.86 -1.94 -1.73
N LYS A 88 14.92 -1.53 -1.00
CA LYS A 88 16.00 -2.41 -0.61
C LYS A 88 15.52 -3.51 0.33
N ASP A 89 14.70 -3.15 1.32
CA ASP A 89 14.12 -4.10 2.26
C ASP A 89 13.30 -5.16 1.53
N TYR A 90 12.46 -4.74 0.61
CA TYR A 90 11.67 -5.63 -0.24
C TYR A 90 12.59 -6.53 -1.09
N GLY A 91 13.63 -5.95 -1.71
CA GLY A 91 14.57 -6.69 -2.56
C GLY A 91 15.24 -7.84 -1.84
N LYS A 92 15.51 -7.71 -0.54
CA LYS A 92 16.12 -8.78 0.26
C LYS A 92 15.21 -9.99 0.39
N GLN A 93 13.90 -9.81 0.35
CA GLN A 93 12.94 -10.90 0.48
C GLN A 93 12.83 -11.75 -0.78
N ARG A 94 13.31 -11.23 -1.90
CA ARG A 94 13.22 -11.91 -3.20
C ARG A 94 14.43 -12.76 -3.54
N HIS A 95 15.42 -12.79 -2.69
CA HIS A 95 16.66 -13.56 -2.89
C HIS A 95 16.63 -14.87 -2.16
#